data_02af1cc7864ff73e2a36b5c84c058f73
#
_entry.id   02af1cc7864ff73e2a36b5c84c058f73
#
_cell.length_a   1.000
_cell.length_b   1.000
_cell.length_c   1.000
_cell.angle_alpha   90.00
_cell.angle_beta   90.00
_cell.angle_gamma   90.00
#
_symmetry.space_group_name_H-M   'P 1'
#
loop_
_entity.id
_entity.type
_entity.pdbx_description
1 polymer ?
#
loop_
_entity_poly.entity_id
_entity_poly.type
_entity_poly.pdbx_seq_one_letter_code
_entity_poly.pdbx_strand_id
1 'polypeptide(L)'
;MNLHQTLQFFEFLRDSSVAVFTIPPTSQKFLAGLAALCIVACAPQETLVSFQRSVESKADDFGYRKWISQETQQDVILIGIHGFCGASIDYNNLGNHLLQHQPQTGLYAYEVRGQGSDPIRKRRGDIGDPIDWYRDLFAFTQLAQERHPYAKIVWFGESMGALIAAHAAVKAPSGKPACDGLILSSPIVRFRDDIPAWTPGLIQIAATTLPLARISLDTLAGGQDVQMTRTTHHKEQSAKNSYQVDDYTLRMIGALSGHIQSMNDCAADFRQPVLVLHGGKDYFNNDSDVRGFVARIPRWTSKTYHNYSKAYHLLMYDEQKEAVFRDIEHWLDLLRRNRLKKF
;
A
#
# COMPACT_ATOMS: atom_id res chain seq x y z
N MET A 1 4.61 4.56 20.71
CA MET A 1 5.23 3.44 21.49
C MET A 1 5.99 4.05 22.67
N ASN A 2 5.63 3.72 23.89
CA ASN A 2 6.37 4.24 25.04
C ASN A 2 7.61 3.35 25.30
N LEU A 3 8.50 3.77 26.18
CA LEU A 3 9.75 3.07 26.51
C LEU A 3 9.53 1.57 26.83
N HIS A 4 8.38 1.24 27.40
CA HIS A 4 7.99 -0.13 27.76
C HIS A 4 7.72 -1.00 26.51
N GLN A 5 7.09 -0.47 25.49
CA GLN A 5 6.83 -1.18 24.21
C GLN A 5 8.13 -1.39 23.42
N THR A 6 9.05 -0.45 23.51
CA THR A 6 10.38 -0.59 22.91
C THR A 6 11.19 -1.67 23.62
N LEU A 7 11.08 -1.76 24.96
CA LEU A 7 11.72 -2.81 25.75
C LEU A 7 11.15 -4.20 25.41
N GLN A 8 9.85 -4.33 25.20
CA GLN A 8 9.23 -5.60 24.78
C GLN A 8 9.74 -6.06 23.40
N PHE A 9 9.94 -5.14 22.47
CA PHE A 9 10.55 -5.45 21.17
C PHE A 9 11.99 -5.96 21.32
N PHE A 10 12.77 -5.36 22.22
CA PHE A 10 14.13 -5.82 22.51
C PHE A 10 14.17 -7.13 23.32
N GLU A 11 13.21 -7.36 24.22
CA GLU A 11 13.07 -8.63 24.93
C GLU A 11 12.71 -9.77 23.96
N PHE A 12 11.85 -9.52 22.97
CA PHE A 12 11.57 -10.47 21.88
C PHE A 12 12.82 -10.85 21.10
N LEU A 13 13.70 -9.89 20.78
CA LEU A 13 14.97 -10.17 20.09
C LEU A 13 15.95 -10.94 20.99
N ARG A 14 15.83 -10.83 22.30
CA ARG A 14 16.68 -11.52 23.28
C ARG A 14 16.23 -12.97 23.55
N ASP A 15 14.91 -13.23 23.55
CA ASP A 15 14.34 -14.54 23.91
C ASP A 15 14.15 -15.47 22.71
N SER A 16 14.36 -14.98 21.47
CA SER A 16 14.45 -15.85 20.31
C SER A 16 15.67 -16.74 20.45
N SER A 17 15.48 -18.05 20.64
CA SER A 17 16.51 -19.07 20.87
C SER A 17 17.41 -19.33 19.65
N VAL A 18 18.01 -18.25 19.13
CA VAL A 18 19.17 -18.30 18.26
C VAL A 18 20.39 -18.11 19.17
N ALA A 19 21.29 -19.08 19.18
CA ALA A 19 22.46 -19.12 20.01
C ALA A 19 23.13 -17.73 20.14
N VAL A 20 23.09 -17.15 21.33
CA VAL A 20 23.79 -15.92 21.67
C VAL A 20 25.27 -16.25 21.71
N PHE A 21 25.98 -15.97 20.62
CA PHE A 21 27.45 -15.88 20.69
C PHE A 21 27.80 -14.67 21.55
N THR A 22 28.33 -14.91 22.74
CA THR A 22 28.95 -13.87 23.58
C THR A 22 30.15 -13.32 22.83
N ILE A 23 30.05 -12.08 22.36
CA ILE A 23 31.15 -11.38 21.68
C ILE A 23 32.08 -10.80 22.73
N PRO A 24 33.39 -11.15 22.72
CA PRO A 24 34.36 -10.62 23.67
C PRO A 24 34.56 -9.10 23.47
N PRO A 25 34.90 -8.34 24.54
CA PRO A 25 34.93 -6.87 24.53
C PRO A 25 35.93 -6.22 23.56
N THR A 26 36.85 -6.98 22.96
CA THR A 26 37.78 -6.49 21.94
C THR A 26 37.19 -6.31 20.55
N SER A 27 35.97 -6.81 20.29
CA SER A 27 35.32 -6.74 18.99
C SER A 27 34.30 -5.58 18.84
N GLN A 28 34.09 -4.80 19.91
CA GLN A 28 33.14 -3.65 19.83
C GLN A 28 33.64 -2.56 18.86
N LYS A 29 34.96 -2.39 18.70
CA LYS A 29 35.50 -1.44 17.69
C LYS A 29 35.39 -1.95 16.26
N PHE A 30 35.30 -3.27 16.07
CA PHE A 30 35.11 -3.89 14.74
C PHE A 30 33.68 -3.79 14.27
N LEU A 31 32.72 -3.92 15.17
CA LEU A 31 31.28 -3.75 14.88
C LEU A 31 30.93 -2.30 14.52
N ALA A 32 31.57 -1.31 15.18
CA ALA A 32 31.39 0.10 14.82
C ALA A 32 31.94 0.41 13.41
N GLY A 33 33.03 -0.24 13.02
CA GLY A 33 33.63 -0.14 11.68
C GLY A 33 32.76 -0.80 10.60
N LEU A 34 32.15 -1.97 10.88
CA LEU A 34 31.25 -2.65 9.96
C LEU A 34 29.92 -1.88 9.78
N ALA A 35 29.37 -1.32 10.87
CA ALA A 35 28.19 -0.47 10.80
C ALA A 35 28.44 0.80 9.96
N ALA A 36 29.62 1.40 10.07
CA ALA A 36 29.99 2.54 9.24
C ALA A 36 30.22 2.18 7.77
N LEU A 37 30.76 0.97 7.47
CA LEU A 37 30.89 0.50 6.08
C LEU A 37 29.52 0.13 5.44
N CYS A 38 28.59 -0.41 6.21
CA CYS A 38 27.25 -0.72 5.72
C CYS A 38 26.43 0.53 5.41
N ILE A 39 26.66 1.64 6.12
CA ILE A 39 25.94 2.91 5.89
C ILE A 39 26.36 3.57 4.57
N VAL A 40 27.58 3.35 4.09
CA VAL A 40 28.09 3.91 2.82
C VAL A 40 27.66 3.06 1.59
N ALA A 41 27.32 1.78 1.79
CA ALA A 41 26.95 0.87 0.71
C ALA A 41 25.46 0.83 0.36
N CYS A 42 24.59 1.49 1.15
CA CYS A 42 23.14 1.52 0.95
C CYS A 42 22.63 2.92 0.54
N ALA A 43 23.32 3.61 -0.35
CA ALA A 43 22.64 4.60 -1.16
C ALA A 43 21.69 3.83 -2.08
N PRO A 44 20.36 4.15 -2.14
CA PRO A 44 19.47 3.49 -3.06
C PRO A 44 19.98 3.76 -4.47
N GLN A 45 20.56 2.74 -5.11
CA GLN A 45 20.76 2.79 -6.55
C GLN A 45 19.35 2.89 -7.15
N GLU A 46 19.04 4.03 -7.77
CA GLU A 46 17.88 4.19 -8.62
C GLU A 46 18.01 3.21 -9.79
N THR A 47 17.61 1.98 -9.54
CA THR A 47 17.50 0.99 -10.61
C THR A 47 16.21 1.33 -11.36
N LEU A 48 16.37 2.01 -12.49
CA LEU A 48 15.31 2.09 -13.50
C LEU A 48 14.84 0.67 -13.74
N VAL A 49 13.61 0.38 -13.32
CA VAL A 49 12.98 -0.92 -13.56
C VAL A 49 12.72 -1.01 -15.04
N SER A 50 13.61 -1.68 -15.78
CA SER A 50 13.33 -2.01 -17.17
C SER A 50 12.26 -3.10 -17.17
N PHE A 51 11.06 -2.74 -17.67
CA PHE A 51 9.98 -3.70 -17.87
C PHE A 51 10.28 -4.55 -19.09
N GLN A 52 11.12 -5.55 -18.91
CA GLN A 52 11.07 -6.69 -19.80
C GLN A 52 9.86 -7.52 -19.38
N ARG A 53 8.97 -7.77 -20.35
CA ARG A 53 7.88 -8.73 -20.24
C ARG A 53 8.44 -10.00 -19.63
N SER A 54 8.14 -10.26 -18.35
CA SER A 54 8.39 -11.59 -17.84
C SER A 54 7.33 -12.47 -18.49
N VAL A 55 7.76 -13.34 -19.39
CA VAL A 55 6.92 -14.25 -20.18
C VAL A 55 6.15 -15.25 -19.30
N GLU A 56 6.32 -15.18 -17.97
CA GLU A 56 5.87 -16.19 -17.02
C GLU A 56 4.73 -15.76 -16.08
N SER A 57 4.28 -14.51 -16.06
CA SER A 57 3.07 -14.19 -15.27
C SER A 57 1.84 -14.45 -16.12
N LYS A 58 1.38 -15.69 -16.15
CA LYS A 58 0.04 -16.02 -16.61
C LYS A 58 -0.98 -15.34 -15.71
N ALA A 59 -2.11 -14.92 -16.30
CA ALA A 59 -3.23 -14.32 -15.54
C ALA A 59 -3.67 -15.18 -14.34
N ASP A 60 -3.45 -16.48 -14.42
CA ASP A 60 -3.78 -17.47 -13.40
C ASP A 60 -2.88 -17.44 -12.16
N ASP A 61 -1.73 -16.73 -12.21
CA ASP A 61 -0.84 -16.54 -11.06
C ASP A 61 -1.33 -15.46 -10.09
N PHE A 62 -2.30 -14.64 -10.53
CA PHE A 62 -2.97 -13.67 -9.68
C PHE A 62 -4.28 -14.25 -9.15
N GLY A 63 -4.41 -14.42 -7.83
CA GLY A 63 -5.73 -14.43 -7.23
C GLY A 63 -6.36 -13.05 -7.43
N TYR A 64 -7.57 -12.95 -7.94
CA TYR A 64 -8.26 -11.67 -8.09
C TYR A 64 -9.78 -11.81 -8.08
N ARG A 65 -10.46 -10.74 -7.75
CA ARG A 65 -11.92 -10.58 -7.90
C ARG A 65 -12.20 -9.55 -8.99
N LYS A 66 -13.37 -9.65 -9.61
CA LYS A 66 -13.81 -8.69 -10.62
C LYS A 66 -15.29 -8.35 -10.44
N TRP A 67 -15.61 -7.10 -10.69
CA TRP A 67 -16.97 -6.55 -10.76
C TRP A 67 -17.08 -5.89 -12.12
N ILE A 68 -17.58 -6.63 -13.10
CA ILE A 68 -17.63 -6.25 -14.51
C ILE A 68 -19.03 -6.54 -15.03
N SER A 69 -19.72 -5.51 -15.56
CA SER A 69 -20.98 -5.70 -16.25
C SER A 69 -20.80 -6.54 -17.51
N GLN A 70 -21.71 -7.49 -17.73
CA GLN A 70 -21.75 -8.29 -18.97
C GLN A 70 -22.51 -7.58 -20.09
N GLU A 71 -23.35 -6.59 -19.74
CA GLU A 71 -24.27 -5.91 -20.67
C GLU A 71 -23.69 -4.58 -21.16
N THR A 72 -22.71 -4.03 -20.46
CA THR A 72 -22.14 -2.71 -20.74
C THR A 72 -20.66 -2.81 -21.00
N GLN A 73 -20.20 -2.23 -22.10
CA GLN A 73 -18.77 -2.11 -22.37
C GLN A 73 -18.14 -1.13 -21.36
N GLN A 74 -17.01 -1.52 -20.77
CA GLN A 74 -16.29 -0.68 -19.83
C GLN A 74 -15.42 0.33 -20.57
N ASP A 75 -15.51 1.59 -20.17
CA ASP A 75 -14.67 2.70 -20.65
C ASP A 75 -13.64 3.15 -19.61
N VAL A 76 -13.80 2.69 -18.35
CA VAL A 76 -12.82 2.82 -17.26
C VAL A 76 -12.69 1.49 -16.54
N ILE A 77 -11.46 1.10 -16.25
CA ILE A 77 -11.14 -0.05 -15.40
C ILE A 77 -10.37 0.45 -14.19
N LEU A 78 -10.92 0.20 -13.01
CA LEU A 78 -10.23 0.34 -11.74
C LEU A 78 -9.42 -0.92 -11.45
N ILE A 79 -8.18 -0.76 -11.02
CA ILE A 79 -7.36 -1.84 -10.45
C ILE A 79 -7.20 -1.57 -8.96
N GLY A 80 -7.87 -2.37 -8.14
CA GLY A 80 -7.85 -2.29 -6.69
C GLY A 80 -6.61 -2.96 -6.11
N ILE A 81 -5.90 -2.23 -5.26
CA ILE A 81 -4.70 -2.66 -4.55
C ILE A 81 -4.99 -2.52 -3.05
N HIS A 82 -5.29 -3.64 -2.39
CA HIS A 82 -5.73 -3.64 -0.99
C HIS A 82 -4.63 -3.32 0.01
N GLY A 83 -5.03 -3.01 1.23
CA GLY A 83 -4.17 -2.65 2.34
C GLY A 83 -3.40 -3.81 2.97
N PHE A 84 -2.59 -3.47 3.96
CA PHE A 84 -1.90 -4.42 4.82
C PHE A 84 -2.93 -5.24 5.61
N CYS A 85 -2.71 -6.55 5.72
CA CYS A 85 -3.67 -7.51 6.29
C CYS A 85 -5.01 -7.61 5.54
N GLY A 86 -5.13 -6.97 4.38
CA GLY A 86 -6.32 -6.96 3.54
C GLY A 86 -6.32 -8.09 2.49
N ALA A 87 -7.34 -8.07 1.66
CA ALA A 87 -7.53 -8.98 0.53
C ALA A 87 -8.38 -8.30 -0.56
N SER A 88 -8.40 -8.90 -1.76
CA SER A 88 -9.21 -8.38 -2.88
C SER A 88 -10.70 -8.19 -2.53
N ILE A 89 -11.22 -8.97 -1.57
CA ILE A 89 -12.60 -8.87 -1.08
C ILE A 89 -12.92 -7.49 -0.44
N ASP A 90 -11.90 -6.74 0.00
CA ASP A 90 -12.08 -5.42 0.61
C ASP A 90 -12.70 -4.40 -0.37
N TYR A 91 -12.60 -4.68 -1.67
CA TYR A 91 -13.26 -3.90 -2.71
C TYR A 91 -14.73 -4.27 -2.99
N ASN A 92 -15.30 -5.23 -2.23
CA ASN A 92 -16.65 -5.76 -2.53
C ASN A 92 -17.75 -4.68 -2.45
N ASN A 93 -17.69 -3.78 -1.46
CA ASN A 93 -18.70 -2.72 -1.32
C ASN A 93 -18.66 -1.76 -2.51
N LEU A 94 -17.48 -1.29 -2.90
CA LEU A 94 -17.31 -0.40 -4.05
C LEU A 94 -17.66 -1.13 -5.36
N GLY A 95 -17.19 -2.37 -5.52
CA GLY A 95 -17.44 -3.14 -6.75
C GLY A 95 -18.92 -3.36 -7.02
N ASN A 96 -19.69 -3.74 -5.99
CA ASN A 96 -21.15 -3.89 -6.11
C ASN A 96 -21.84 -2.55 -6.37
N HIS A 97 -21.39 -1.48 -5.74
CA HIS A 97 -21.91 -0.14 -5.97
C HIS A 97 -21.70 0.30 -7.42
N LEU A 98 -20.50 0.13 -7.97
CA LEU A 98 -20.20 0.48 -9.36
C LEU A 98 -21.00 -0.35 -10.37
N LEU A 99 -21.18 -1.65 -10.12
CA LEU A 99 -22.03 -2.48 -10.98
C LEU A 99 -23.46 -1.96 -11.07
N GLN A 100 -24.00 -1.42 -9.99
CA GLN A 100 -25.35 -0.90 -9.92
C GLN A 100 -25.50 0.51 -10.50
N HIS A 101 -24.51 1.39 -10.26
CA HIS A 101 -24.64 2.82 -10.53
C HIS A 101 -23.80 3.30 -11.71
N GLN A 102 -22.68 2.62 -12.01
CA GLN A 102 -21.78 2.94 -13.12
C GLN A 102 -21.30 1.68 -13.85
N PRO A 103 -22.17 0.91 -14.51
CA PRO A 103 -21.82 -0.35 -15.15
C PRO A 103 -20.75 -0.24 -16.26
N GLN A 104 -20.50 0.98 -16.78
CA GLN A 104 -19.40 1.28 -17.70
C GLN A 104 -18.04 1.38 -16.98
N THR A 105 -18.00 1.35 -15.65
CA THR A 105 -16.78 1.25 -14.85
C THR A 105 -16.61 -0.20 -14.39
N GLY A 106 -15.53 -0.84 -14.80
CA GLY A 106 -15.15 -2.15 -14.28
C GLY A 106 -14.18 -2.02 -13.11
N LEU A 107 -14.24 -2.96 -12.17
CA LEU A 107 -13.28 -3.08 -11.09
C LEU A 107 -12.67 -4.48 -11.08
N TYR A 108 -11.36 -4.53 -11.06
CA TYR A 108 -10.56 -5.70 -10.71
C TYR A 108 -9.80 -5.41 -9.42
N ALA A 109 -9.73 -6.36 -8.49
CA ALA A 109 -8.88 -6.29 -7.33
C ALA A 109 -8.07 -7.58 -7.23
N TYR A 110 -6.75 -7.50 -7.31
CA TYR A 110 -5.87 -8.66 -7.22
C TYR A 110 -5.37 -8.85 -5.77
N GLU A 111 -4.94 -10.08 -5.46
CA GLU A 111 -4.32 -10.40 -4.16
C GLU A 111 -2.88 -9.91 -4.17
N VAL A 112 -2.60 -8.91 -3.34
CA VAL A 112 -1.26 -8.33 -3.23
C VAL A 112 -0.29 -9.36 -2.68
N ARG A 113 0.86 -9.50 -3.35
CA ARG A 113 1.93 -10.43 -2.99
C ARG A 113 2.29 -10.34 -1.51
N GLY A 114 2.34 -11.49 -0.86
CA GLY A 114 2.65 -11.62 0.56
C GLY A 114 1.51 -11.27 1.51
N GLN A 115 0.32 -10.93 0.99
CA GLN A 115 -0.84 -10.56 1.77
C GLN A 115 -1.98 -11.56 1.56
N GLY A 116 -3.05 -11.40 2.35
CA GLY A 116 -4.38 -11.96 2.14
C GLY A 116 -4.42 -13.35 1.54
N SER A 117 -5.11 -13.42 0.42
CA SER A 117 -5.29 -14.67 -0.34
C SER A 117 -4.21 -14.88 -1.39
N ASP A 118 -3.00 -14.35 -1.22
CA ASP A 118 -1.89 -14.63 -2.14
C ASP A 118 -1.89 -16.13 -2.52
N PRO A 119 -2.02 -16.48 -3.84
CA PRO A 119 -2.10 -17.87 -4.29
C PRO A 119 -0.92 -18.70 -3.82
N ILE A 120 0.26 -18.09 -3.70
CA ILE A 120 1.47 -18.76 -3.23
C ILE A 120 1.56 -18.68 -1.71
N ARG A 121 0.93 -19.63 -1.01
CA ARG A 121 0.82 -19.64 0.46
C ARG A 121 2.15 -19.46 1.19
N LYS A 122 3.25 -20.05 0.69
CA LYS A 122 4.57 -20.00 1.34
C LYS A 122 5.17 -18.59 1.44
N ARG A 123 4.67 -17.61 0.66
CA ARG A 123 5.15 -16.23 0.70
C ARG A 123 4.23 -15.28 1.48
N ARG A 124 3.13 -15.77 2.05
CA ARG A 124 2.25 -14.96 2.89
C ARG A 124 3.00 -14.44 4.12
N GLY A 125 2.83 -13.17 4.42
CA GLY A 125 3.57 -12.46 5.46
C GLY A 125 5.01 -12.10 5.06
N ASP A 126 5.38 -12.25 3.78
CA ASP A 126 6.73 -12.01 3.31
C ASP A 126 6.77 -11.34 1.95
N ILE A 127 7.83 -10.56 1.70
CA ILE A 127 8.18 -9.98 0.41
C ILE A 127 9.67 -10.14 0.16
N GLY A 128 10.04 -10.82 -0.94
CA GLY A 128 11.43 -11.01 -1.29
C GLY A 128 12.11 -9.70 -1.67
N ASP A 129 11.54 -9.00 -2.65
CA ASP A 129 11.94 -7.68 -3.11
C ASP A 129 10.69 -6.81 -3.23
N PRO A 130 10.64 -5.63 -2.57
CA PRO A 130 9.51 -4.71 -2.69
C PRO A 130 9.18 -4.27 -4.13
N ILE A 131 10.15 -4.34 -5.04
CA ILE A 131 9.97 -4.06 -6.47
C ILE A 131 8.97 -5.03 -7.12
N ASP A 132 8.79 -6.22 -6.56
CA ASP A 132 7.84 -7.20 -7.06
C ASP A 132 6.38 -6.73 -6.91
N TRP A 133 6.06 -5.87 -5.92
CA TRP A 133 4.75 -5.23 -5.85
C TRP A 133 4.45 -4.38 -7.09
N TYR A 134 5.47 -3.65 -7.58
CA TYR A 134 5.32 -2.81 -8.79
C TYR A 134 5.24 -3.67 -10.05
N ARG A 135 6.07 -4.71 -10.14
CA ARG A 135 6.05 -5.67 -11.26
C ARG A 135 4.68 -6.35 -11.37
N ASP A 136 4.11 -6.79 -10.25
CA ASP A 136 2.78 -7.38 -10.20
C ASP A 136 1.72 -6.38 -10.66
N LEU A 137 1.75 -5.14 -10.17
CA LEU A 137 0.80 -4.11 -10.56
C LEU A 137 0.88 -3.79 -12.06
N PHE A 138 2.09 -3.69 -12.63
CA PHE A 138 2.26 -3.48 -14.06
C PHE A 138 1.78 -4.67 -14.89
N ALA A 139 2.12 -5.90 -14.48
CA ALA A 139 1.67 -7.10 -15.16
C ALA A 139 0.14 -7.23 -15.13
N PHE A 140 -0.48 -6.94 -13.99
CA PHE A 140 -1.93 -6.94 -13.85
C PHE A 140 -2.59 -5.81 -14.65
N THR A 141 -1.95 -4.65 -14.73
CA THR A 141 -2.38 -3.53 -15.57
C THR A 141 -2.39 -3.93 -17.05
N GLN A 142 -1.33 -4.59 -17.53
CA GLN A 142 -1.27 -5.10 -18.90
C GLN A 142 -2.40 -6.09 -19.17
N LEU A 143 -2.64 -7.03 -18.27
CA LEU A 143 -3.77 -7.97 -18.35
C LEU A 143 -5.11 -7.26 -18.50
N ALA A 144 -5.35 -6.22 -17.68
CA ALA A 144 -6.58 -5.43 -17.74
C ALA A 144 -6.70 -4.68 -19.08
N GLN A 145 -5.60 -4.11 -19.59
CA GLN A 145 -5.56 -3.42 -20.89
C GLN A 145 -5.81 -4.37 -22.07
N GLU A 146 -5.27 -5.59 -22.03
CA GLU A 146 -5.51 -6.60 -23.06
C GLU A 146 -6.99 -7.01 -23.13
N ARG A 147 -7.67 -7.06 -21.99
CA ARG A 147 -9.11 -7.38 -21.89
C ARG A 147 -10.00 -6.21 -22.24
N HIS A 148 -9.55 -4.99 -21.96
CA HIS A 148 -10.31 -3.74 -22.14
C HIS A 148 -9.46 -2.70 -22.88
N PRO A 149 -9.13 -2.92 -24.18
CA PRO A 149 -8.12 -2.13 -24.91
C PRO A 149 -8.50 -0.65 -25.10
N TYR A 150 -9.77 -0.31 -24.94
CA TYR A 150 -10.28 1.07 -25.08
C TYR A 150 -10.58 1.75 -23.75
N ALA A 151 -10.47 1.03 -22.64
CA ALA A 151 -10.76 1.59 -21.34
C ALA A 151 -9.55 2.36 -20.78
N LYS A 152 -9.83 3.44 -20.06
CA LYS A 152 -8.83 4.10 -19.20
C LYS A 152 -8.55 3.23 -17.99
N ILE A 153 -7.29 3.13 -17.62
CA ILE A 153 -6.86 2.38 -16.44
C ILE A 153 -6.63 3.33 -15.28
N VAL A 154 -7.27 3.05 -14.15
CA VAL A 154 -7.09 3.81 -12.91
C VAL A 154 -6.61 2.85 -11.82
N TRP A 155 -5.51 3.19 -11.16
CA TRP A 155 -5.07 2.46 -9.99
C TRP A 155 -5.75 3.01 -8.74
N PHE A 156 -6.35 2.12 -7.97
CA PHE A 156 -7.00 2.45 -6.72
C PHE A 156 -6.30 1.72 -5.58
N GLY A 157 -5.44 2.41 -4.85
CA GLY A 157 -4.77 1.87 -3.67
C GLY A 157 -5.43 2.28 -2.37
N GLU A 158 -5.60 1.35 -1.44
CA GLU A 158 -6.05 1.59 -0.07
C GLU A 158 -4.89 1.33 0.90
N SER A 159 -4.58 2.27 1.80
CA SER A 159 -3.57 2.13 2.84
C SER A 159 -2.19 1.70 2.24
N MET A 160 -1.67 0.52 2.56
CA MET A 160 -0.47 -0.04 1.93
C MET A 160 -0.60 -0.09 0.39
N GLY A 161 -1.78 -0.41 -0.13
CA GLY A 161 -2.04 -0.39 -1.58
C GLY A 161 -1.85 1.00 -2.18
N ALA A 162 -2.15 2.07 -1.43
CA ALA A 162 -1.88 3.44 -1.86
C ALA A 162 -0.36 3.73 -1.91
N LEU A 163 0.43 3.19 -0.98
CA LEU A 163 1.88 3.26 -1.03
C LEU A 163 2.42 2.56 -2.28
N ILE A 164 1.95 1.34 -2.55
CA ILE A 164 2.36 0.56 -3.74
C ILE A 164 2.02 1.34 -5.02
N ALA A 165 0.77 1.82 -5.16
CA ALA A 165 0.32 2.56 -6.33
C ALA A 165 1.14 3.85 -6.56
N ALA A 166 1.39 4.63 -5.49
CA ALA A 166 2.15 5.86 -5.55
C ALA A 166 3.59 5.63 -6.01
N HIS A 167 4.29 4.68 -5.38
CA HIS A 167 5.68 4.36 -5.74
C HIS A 167 5.80 3.74 -7.13
N ALA A 168 4.88 2.85 -7.52
CA ALA A 168 4.84 2.30 -8.86
C ALA A 168 4.63 3.39 -9.92
N ALA A 169 3.77 4.37 -9.65
CA ALA A 169 3.47 5.45 -10.58
C ALA A 169 4.69 6.31 -10.92
N VAL A 170 5.57 6.58 -9.94
CA VAL A 170 6.80 7.36 -10.15
C VAL A 170 7.95 6.53 -10.71
N LYS A 171 7.90 5.21 -10.55
CA LYS A 171 8.90 4.27 -11.09
C LYS A 171 8.53 3.74 -12.48
N ALA A 172 7.41 4.18 -13.05
CA ALA A 172 7.03 3.84 -14.41
C ALA A 172 8.09 4.30 -15.42
N PRO A 173 8.33 3.54 -16.49
CA PRO A 173 9.30 3.92 -17.54
C PRO A 173 9.04 5.33 -18.05
N SER A 174 10.12 6.06 -18.34
CA SER A 174 10.06 7.43 -18.83
C SER A 174 9.21 7.56 -20.08
N GLY A 175 8.30 8.53 -20.12
CA GLY A 175 7.55 8.94 -21.32
C GLY A 175 6.05 8.87 -21.20
N LYS A 176 5.47 7.86 -20.53
CA LYS A 176 4.01 7.77 -20.33
C LYS A 176 3.69 7.35 -18.91
N PRO A 177 2.65 7.92 -18.26
CA PRO A 177 2.11 7.37 -17.04
C PRO A 177 1.70 5.90 -17.24
N ALA A 178 1.93 5.06 -16.22
CA ALA A 178 1.55 3.65 -16.27
C ALA A 178 0.04 3.42 -16.14
N CYS A 179 -0.69 4.45 -15.72
CA CYS A 179 -2.15 4.47 -15.61
C CYS A 179 -2.67 5.87 -15.97
N ASP A 180 -3.96 5.97 -16.27
CA ASP A 180 -4.62 7.22 -16.62
C ASP A 180 -5.02 8.06 -15.40
N GLY A 181 -5.00 7.48 -14.20
CA GLY A 181 -5.29 8.16 -12.95
C GLY A 181 -4.98 7.34 -11.72
N LEU A 182 -4.83 8.02 -10.58
CA LEU A 182 -4.59 7.44 -9.27
C LEU A 182 -5.72 7.79 -8.31
N ILE A 183 -6.22 6.81 -7.56
CA ILE A 183 -7.04 7.01 -6.37
C ILE A 183 -6.25 6.46 -5.19
N LEU A 184 -5.95 7.31 -4.23
CA LEU A 184 -5.22 6.98 -3.02
C LEU A 184 -6.16 7.14 -1.82
N SER A 185 -6.67 6.02 -1.31
CA SER A 185 -7.57 5.97 -0.16
C SER A 185 -6.76 5.75 1.11
N SER A 186 -6.91 6.65 2.07
CA SER A 186 -6.20 6.64 3.36
C SER A 186 -4.70 6.34 3.22
N PRO A 187 -3.97 7.08 2.37
CA PRO A 187 -2.54 6.84 2.19
C PRO A 187 -1.78 7.15 3.48
N ILE A 188 -0.86 6.27 3.90
CA ILE A 188 0.02 6.53 5.04
C ILE A 188 1.20 7.37 4.57
N VAL A 189 1.15 8.69 4.78
CA VAL A 189 2.12 9.64 4.19
C VAL A 189 3.33 9.90 5.08
N ARG A 190 3.27 9.52 6.36
CA ARG A 190 4.37 9.63 7.33
C ARG A 190 4.11 8.75 8.55
N PHE A 191 5.13 8.54 9.34
CA PHE A 191 4.95 7.98 10.67
C PHE A 191 4.28 8.98 11.60
N ARG A 192 3.50 8.48 12.56
CA ARG A 192 2.86 9.28 13.60
C ARG A 192 3.91 9.95 14.50
N ASP A 193 3.55 11.08 15.09
CA ASP A 193 4.44 11.86 15.95
C ASP A 193 4.81 11.15 17.26
N ASP A 194 3.98 10.20 17.72
CA ASP A 194 4.26 9.38 18.90
C ASP A 194 5.26 8.22 18.62
N ILE A 195 5.61 7.98 17.36
CA ILE A 195 6.66 7.04 16.98
C ILE A 195 8.00 7.76 17.01
N PRO A 196 8.96 7.34 17.86
CA PRO A 196 10.26 7.99 17.93
C PRO A 196 10.96 8.02 16.57
N ALA A 197 11.61 9.12 16.24
CA ALA A 197 12.25 9.34 14.93
C ALA A 197 13.34 8.30 14.56
N TRP A 198 13.93 7.61 15.55
CA TRP A 198 14.91 6.55 15.33
C TRP A 198 14.27 5.18 14.99
N THR A 199 12.96 4.99 15.27
CA THR A 199 12.25 3.71 15.07
C THR A 199 12.35 3.19 13.62
N PRO A 200 12.10 4.01 12.59
CA PRO A 200 12.24 3.54 11.20
C PRO A 200 13.66 3.04 10.86
N GLY A 201 14.68 3.70 11.42
CA GLY A 201 16.08 3.26 11.26
C GLY A 201 16.35 1.90 11.90
N LEU A 202 15.82 1.65 13.10
CA LEU A 202 15.92 0.34 13.75
C LEU A 202 15.16 -0.75 13.00
N ILE A 203 13.98 -0.45 12.50
CA ILE A 203 13.20 -1.38 11.65
C ILE A 203 14.05 -1.77 10.43
N GLN A 204 14.70 -0.81 9.80
CA GLN A 204 15.55 -1.08 8.64
C GLN A 204 16.79 -1.93 8.96
N ILE A 205 17.44 -1.67 10.10
CA ILE A 205 18.55 -2.50 10.59
C ILE A 205 18.06 -3.92 10.84
N ALA A 206 16.95 -4.09 11.57
CA ALA A 206 16.38 -5.41 11.86
C ALA A 206 15.98 -6.15 10.57
N ALA A 207 15.35 -5.46 9.62
CA ALA A 207 14.96 -6.00 8.32
C ALA A 207 16.17 -6.47 7.49
N THR A 208 17.33 -5.81 7.65
CA THR A 208 18.56 -6.16 6.93
C THR A 208 19.31 -7.30 7.60
N THR A 209 19.36 -7.30 8.94
CA THR A 209 20.15 -8.28 9.71
C THR A 209 19.42 -9.59 9.94
N LEU A 210 18.10 -9.54 10.12
CA LEU A 210 17.21 -10.67 10.40
C LEU A 210 15.99 -10.69 9.46
N PRO A 211 16.18 -10.68 8.15
CA PRO A 211 15.13 -10.42 7.18
C PRO A 211 13.95 -11.42 7.27
N LEU A 212 14.21 -12.66 7.63
CA LEU A 212 13.21 -13.73 7.69
C LEU A 212 12.60 -13.92 9.09
N ALA A 213 13.12 -13.23 10.11
CA ALA A 213 12.48 -13.25 11.43
C ALA A 213 11.06 -12.64 11.30
N ARG A 214 10.10 -13.25 12.04
CA ARG A 214 8.70 -12.88 11.92
C ARG A 214 8.21 -12.21 13.19
N ILE A 215 7.31 -11.27 13.03
CA ILE A 215 6.67 -10.53 14.12
C ILE A 215 5.15 -10.62 13.95
N SER A 216 4.43 -10.90 15.05
CA SER A 216 2.98 -10.99 15.00
C SER A 216 2.32 -9.61 14.87
N LEU A 217 1.10 -9.60 14.32
CA LEU A 217 0.28 -8.39 14.23
C LEU A 217 0.01 -7.77 15.60
N ASP A 218 -0.26 -8.59 16.62
CA ASP A 218 -0.51 -8.12 17.98
C ASP A 218 0.71 -7.36 18.55
N THR A 219 1.90 -7.88 18.27
CA THR A 219 3.15 -7.20 18.65
C THR A 219 3.34 -5.89 17.89
N LEU A 220 3.03 -5.86 16.57
CA LEU A 220 3.09 -4.64 15.76
C LEU A 220 2.07 -3.59 16.23
N ALA A 221 0.86 -4.01 16.62
CA ALA A 221 -0.17 -3.15 17.16
C ALA A 221 0.15 -2.65 18.59
N GLY A 222 1.15 -3.25 19.25
CA GLY A 222 1.51 -2.91 20.63
C GLY A 222 0.38 -3.17 21.63
N GLY A 223 -0.48 -4.17 21.35
CA GLY A 223 -1.65 -4.52 22.14
C GLY A 223 -2.79 -3.48 22.09
N GLN A 224 -2.74 -2.53 21.12
CA GLN A 224 -3.80 -1.54 20.94
C GLN A 224 -4.88 -2.06 19.98
N ASP A 225 -6.15 -1.95 20.37
CA ASP A 225 -7.27 -2.18 19.45
C ASP A 225 -7.46 -0.90 18.60
N VAL A 226 -6.88 -0.89 17.40
CA VAL A 226 -6.96 0.24 16.49
C VAL A 226 -8.29 0.21 15.75
N GLN A 227 -9.12 1.22 15.99
CA GLN A 227 -10.39 1.33 15.30
C GLN A 227 -10.18 1.74 13.82
N MET A 228 -10.40 0.80 12.91
CA MET A 228 -10.21 0.99 11.48
C MET A 228 -11.46 1.48 10.75
N THR A 229 -12.65 1.15 11.28
CA THR A 229 -13.95 1.62 10.79
C THR A 229 -14.90 1.86 11.96
N ARG A 230 -16.01 2.56 11.70
CA ARG A 230 -17.10 2.70 12.67
C ARG A 230 -18.05 1.51 12.68
N THR A 231 -18.08 0.74 11.59
CA THR A 231 -18.93 -0.44 11.43
C THR A 231 -18.17 -1.73 11.77
N THR A 232 -18.91 -2.79 12.08
CA THR A 232 -18.33 -4.12 12.35
C THR A 232 -18.16 -4.97 11.10
N HIS A 233 -18.72 -4.56 9.97
CA HIS A 233 -18.77 -5.38 8.74
C HIS A 233 -17.40 -5.83 8.24
N HIS A 234 -16.39 -4.96 8.27
CA HIS A 234 -15.04 -5.34 7.86
C HIS A 234 -14.43 -6.37 8.82
N LYS A 235 -14.59 -6.17 10.13
CA LYS A 235 -14.12 -7.11 11.16
C LYS A 235 -14.80 -8.48 11.02
N GLU A 236 -16.11 -8.51 10.77
CA GLU A 236 -16.86 -9.73 10.52
C GLU A 236 -16.44 -10.42 9.22
N GLN A 237 -16.18 -9.68 8.16
CA GLN A 237 -15.65 -10.19 6.89
C GLN A 237 -14.26 -10.79 7.10
N SER A 238 -13.39 -10.08 7.78
CA SER A 238 -12.03 -10.52 8.07
C SER A 238 -12.00 -11.77 8.95
N ALA A 239 -12.86 -11.83 9.97
CA ALA A 239 -12.98 -13.01 10.85
C ALA A 239 -13.45 -14.27 10.11
N LYS A 240 -14.24 -14.12 9.03
CA LYS A 240 -14.66 -15.22 8.15
C LYS A 240 -13.61 -15.57 7.09
N ASN A 241 -12.57 -14.78 6.98
CA ASN A 241 -11.55 -14.93 5.96
C ASN A 241 -10.47 -15.91 6.43
N SER A 242 -10.43 -17.11 5.83
CA SER A 242 -9.42 -18.14 6.10
C SER A 242 -8.00 -17.77 5.64
N TYR A 243 -7.81 -16.54 5.19
CA TYR A 243 -6.57 -16.04 4.58
C TYR A 243 -5.86 -14.99 5.43
N GLN A 244 -6.23 -14.87 6.71
CA GLN A 244 -5.55 -13.98 7.63
C GLN A 244 -4.07 -14.35 7.71
N VAL A 245 -3.21 -13.37 7.67
CA VAL A 245 -1.77 -13.50 7.90
C VAL A 245 -1.49 -13.06 9.32
N ASP A 246 -1.06 -13.98 10.18
CA ASP A 246 -0.91 -13.72 11.62
C ASP A 246 0.43 -13.06 11.95
N ASP A 247 1.46 -13.28 11.11
CA ASP A 247 2.80 -12.76 11.30
C ASP A 247 3.47 -12.33 10.00
N TYR A 248 4.40 -11.41 10.11
CA TYR A 248 5.10 -10.80 8.97
C TYR A 248 6.61 -10.83 9.18
N THR A 249 7.36 -11.07 8.11
CA THR A 249 8.82 -10.99 8.16
C THR A 249 9.30 -9.56 8.42
N LEU A 250 10.44 -9.42 9.07
CA LEU A 250 11.03 -8.09 9.31
C LEU A 250 11.36 -7.38 7.99
N ARG A 251 11.71 -8.10 6.92
CA ARG A 251 11.92 -7.46 5.61
C ARG A 251 10.61 -6.91 5.01
N MET A 252 9.46 -7.55 5.23
CA MET A 252 8.15 -7.01 4.84
C MET A 252 7.87 -5.71 5.60
N ILE A 253 8.09 -5.69 6.91
CA ILE A 253 7.91 -4.50 7.74
C ILE A 253 8.91 -3.40 7.35
N GLY A 254 10.15 -3.76 7.06
CA GLY A 254 11.17 -2.83 6.55
C GLY A 254 10.80 -2.22 5.20
N ALA A 255 10.27 -3.03 4.28
CA ALA A 255 9.77 -2.56 3.00
C ALA A 255 8.62 -1.56 3.18
N LEU A 256 7.64 -1.87 4.01
CA LEU A 256 6.52 -0.98 4.33
C LEU A 256 7.02 0.33 4.96
N SER A 257 7.93 0.23 5.94
CA SER A 257 8.57 1.38 6.59
C SER A 257 9.27 2.30 5.57
N GLY A 258 10.03 1.74 4.64
CA GLY A 258 10.72 2.49 3.59
C GLY A 258 9.74 3.23 2.66
N HIS A 259 8.63 2.58 2.29
CA HIS A 259 7.58 3.20 1.47
C HIS A 259 6.91 4.38 2.20
N ILE A 260 6.62 4.26 3.50
CA ILE A 260 6.07 5.35 4.31
C ILE A 260 7.03 6.53 4.35
N GLN A 261 8.34 6.29 4.57
CA GLN A 261 9.35 7.35 4.65
C GLN A 261 9.47 8.15 3.36
N SER A 262 9.38 7.49 2.20
CA SER A 262 9.54 8.12 0.88
C SER A 262 8.22 8.55 0.22
N MET A 263 7.07 8.37 0.88
CA MET A 263 5.77 8.68 0.29
C MET A 263 5.62 10.16 -0.09
N ASN A 264 6.12 11.07 0.74
CA ASN A 264 6.08 12.49 0.47
C ASN A 264 6.94 12.89 -0.75
N ASP A 265 8.02 12.17 -1.02
CA ASP A 265 8.90 12.43 -2.16
C ASP A 265 8.24 11.98 -3.46
N CYS A 266 7.52 10.83 -3.44
CA CYS A 266 6.75 10.37 -4.60
C CYS A 266 5.73 11.40 -5.09
N ALA A 267 5.11 12.17 -4.20
CA ALA A 267 4.09 13.15 -4.57
C ALA A 267 4.58 14.19 -5.59
N ALA A 268 5.85 14.60 -5.51
CA ALA A 268 6.46 15.60 -6.39
C ALA A 268 6.59 15.13 -7.84
N ASP A 269 6.55 13.83 -8.09
CA ASP A 269 6.77 13.23 -9.40
C ASP A 269 5.48 12.70 -10.06
N PHE A 270 4.32 12.88 -9.44
CA PHE A 270 3.06 12.46 -10.04
C PHE A 270 2.75 13.21 -11.33
N ARG A 271 2.44 12.48 -12.39
CA ARG A 271 2.14 12.99 -13.73
C ARG A 271 0.69 12.79 -14.15
N GLN A 272 0.03 11.77 -13.62
CA GLN A 272 -1.38 11.45 -13.87
C GLN A 272 -2.28 12.17 -12.85
N PRO A 273 -3.57 12.40 -13.20
CA PRO A 273 -4.56 12.90 -12.27
C PRO A 273 -4.62 12.08 -11.00
N VAL A 274 -4.76 12.74 -9.84
CA VAL A 274 -4.78 12.08 -8.52
C VAL A 274 -6.02 12.48 -7.73
N LEU A 275 -6.73 11.51 -7.20
CA LEU A 275 -7.76 11.66 -6.17
C LEU A 275 -7.22 11.11 -4.86
N VAL A 276 -7.19 11.92 -3.81
CA VAL A 276 -6.80 11.51 -2.46
C VAL A 276 -8.02 11.57 -1.56
N LEU A 277 -8.34 10.44 -0.91
CA LEU A 277 -9.47 10.28 0.01
C LEU A 277 -8.91 10.00 1.40
N HIS A 278 -9.43 10.68 2.43
CA HIS A 278 -8.91 10.54 3.79
C HIS A 278 -10.01 10.59 4.84
N GLY A 279 -9.93 9.73 5.84
CA GLY A 279 -10.80 9.73 7.00
C GLY A 279 -10.30 10.69 8.07
N GLY A 280 -11.14 11.66 8.50
CA GLY A 280 -10.75 12.65 9.51
C GLY A 280 -10.45 12.07 10.90
N LYS A 281 -10.81 10.80 11.14
CA LYS A 281 -10.49 10.03 12.34
C LYS A 281 -9.51 8.89 12.09
N ASP A 282 -8.76 8.99 10.99
CA ASP A 282 -7.73 8.01 10.65
C ASP A 282 -6.68 7.93 11.77
N TYR A 283 -6.35 6.69 12.16
CA TYR A 283 -5.37 6.43 13.20
C TYR A 283 -3.94 6.76 12.76
N PHE A 284 -3.61 6.55 11.49
CA PHE A 284 -2.23 6.61 10.99
C PHE A 284 -1.78 8.03 10.65
N ASN A 285 -2.64 8.84 10.04
CA ASN A 285 -2.33 10.22 9.69
C ASN A 285 -3.50 11.15 9.99
N ASN A 286 -3.19 12.38 10.33
CA ASN A 286 -4.17 13.45 10.48
C ASN A 286 -4.38 14.21 9.16
N ASP A 287 -5.40 15.06 9.12
CA ASP A 287 -5.76 15.86 7.94
C ASP A 287 -4.61 16.77 7.46
N SER A 288 -3.84 17.36 8.37
CA SER A 288 -2.73 18.25 8.02
C SER A 288 -1.59 17.49 7.33
N ASP A 289 -1.29 16.25 7.73
CA ASP A 289 -0.27 15.42 7.12
C ASP A 289 -0.63 15.12 5.66
N VAL A 290 -1.89 14.70 5.44
CA VAL A 290 -2.37 14.36 4.09
C VAL A 290 -2.49 15.59 3.20
N ARG A 291 -2.92 16.75 3.74
CA ARG A 291 -2.87 18.03 3.01
C ARG A 291 -1.45 18.42 2.62
N GLY A 292 -0.49 18.22 3.53
CA GLY A 292 0.93 18.44 3.25
C GLY A 292 1.43 17.58 2.10
N PHE A 293 1.05 16.30 2.06
CA PHE A 293 1.33 15.39 0.95
C PHE A 293 0.70 15.89 -0.37
N VAL A 294 -0.60 16.23 -0.36
CA VAL A 294 -1.31 16.74 -1.54
C VAL A 294 -0.70 18.05 -2.06
N ALA A 295 -0.22 18.90 -1.16
CA ALA A 295 0.43 20.14 -1.54
C ALA A 295 1.73 19.95 -2.34
N ARG A 296 2.42 18.82 -2.14
CA ARG A 296 3.64 18.44 -2.87
C ARG A 296 3.37 18.00 -4.31
N ILE A 297 2.16 17.52 -4.61
CA ILE A 297 1.78 17.15 -5.98
C ILE A 297 1.90 18.38 -6.87
N PRO A 298 2.59 18.29 -8.05
CA PRO A 298 2.85 19.42 -8.92
C PRO A 298 1.58 20.18 -9.32
N ARG A 299 1.71 21.50 -9.54
CA ARG A 299 0.57 22.34 -9.94
C ARG A 299 -0.01 21.99 -11.30
N TRP A 300 0.80 21.44 -12.20
CA TRP A 300 0.35 20.98 -13.53
C TRP A 300 -0.37 19.63 -13.49
N THR A 301 -0.32 18.91 -12.37
CA THR A 301 -1.04 17.66 -12.17
C THR A 301 -2.39 17.94 -11.56
N SER A 302 -3.46 17.43 -12.20
CA SER A 302 -4.80 17.51 -11.61
C SER A 302 -4.84 16.73 -10.31
N LYS A 303 -5.23 17.40 -9.23
CA LYS A 303 -5.32 16.81 -7.91
C LYS A 303 -6.62 17.21 -7.21
N THR A 304 -7.26 16.23 -6.61
CA THR A 304 -8.48 16.38 -5.82
C THR A 304 -8.26 15.75 -4.45
N TYR A 305 -8.70 16.41 -3.40
CA TYR A 305 -8.61 15.90 -2.03
C TYR A 305 -9.96 16.01 -1.34
N HIS A 306 -10.41 14.90 -0.75
CA HIS A 306 -11.60 14.85 0.10
C HIS A 306 -11.26 14.33 1.49
N ASN A 307 -11.71 15.05 2.52
CA ASN A 307 -11.63 14.62 3.91
C ASN A 307 -13.04 14.30 4.43
N TYR A 308 -13.20 13.10 4.92
CA TYR A 308 -14.44 12.61 5.53
C TYR A 308 -14.32 12.69 7.05
N SER A 309 -14.67 13.81 7.64
CA SER A 309 -14.37 14.21 9.02
C SER A 309 -14.82 13.22 10.11
N LYS A 310 -15.79 12.36 9.81
CA LYS A 310 -16.32 11.36 10.75
C LYS A 310 -15.84 9.94 10.44
N ALA A 311 -15.22 9.71 9.28
CA ALA A 311 -14.74 8.41 8.86
C ALA A 311 -13.38 8.07 9.47
N TYR A 312 -13.15 6.78 9.66
CA TYR A 312 -11.89 6.19 10.07
C TYR A 312 -11.04 5.78 8.83
N HIS A 313 -10.12 4.84 9.01
CA HIS A 313 -9.14 4.46 8.00
C HIS A 313 -9.75 3.74 6.76
N LEU A 314 -10.63 2.75 6.99
CA LEU A 314 -11.21 1.94 5.92
C LEU A 314 -12.49 2.59 5.37
N LEU A 315 -12.32 3.54 4.45
CA LEU A 315 -13.40 4.39 3.94
C LEU A 315 -14.52 3.62 3.24
N MET A 316 -14.18 2.54 2.51
CA MET A 316 -15.16 1.72 1.79
C MET A 316 -16.07 0.89 2.72
N TYR A 317 -15.76 0.85 4.01
CA TYR A 317 -16.54 0.13 5.04
C TYR A 317 -17.11 1.06 6.11
N ASP A 318 -16.79 2.36 6.08
CA ASP A 318 -17.23 3.31 7.09
C ASP A 318 -18.66 3.80 6.85
N GLU A 319 -19.26 4.48 7.83
CA GLU A 319 -20.59 5.06 7.73
C GLU A 319 -20.70 6.11 6.61
N GLN A 320 -19.59 6.77 6.25
CA GLN A 320 -19.54 7.77 5.18
C GLN A 320 -19.26 7.16 3.79
N LYS A 321 -19.24 5.83 3.63
CA LYS A 321 -18.90 5.14 2.37
C LYS A 321 -19.70 5.63 1.15
N GLU A 322 -20.98 5.96 1.33
CA GLU A 322 -21.81 6.46 0.23
C GLU A 322 -21.34 7.83 -0.30
N ALA A 323 -20.81 8.69 0.58
CA ALA A 323 -20.20 9.93 0.15
C ALA A 323 -18.88 9.66 -0.58
N VAL A 324 -18.08 8.73 -0.07
CA VAL A 324 -16.84 8.28 -0.70
C VAL A 324 -17.11 7.77 -2.11
N PHE A 325 -18.13 6.91 -2.29
CA PHE A 325 -18.46 6.32 -3.58
C PHE A 325 -18.93 7.39 -4.58
N ARG A 326 -19.79 8.33 -4.16
CA ARG A 326 -20.20 9.45 -5.03
C ARG A 326 -19.04 10.33 -5.48
N ASP A 327 -18.07 10.59 -4.60
CA ASP A 327 -16.90 11.39 -4.95
C ASP A 327 -15.99 10.65 -5.93
N ILE A 328 -15.84 9.32 -5.78
CA ILE A 328 -15.15 8.45 -6.74
C ILE A 328 -15.87 8.49 -8.09
N GLU A 329 -17.18 8.27 -8.12
CA GLU A 329 -17.98 8.31 -9.35
C GLU A 329 -17.84 9.65 -10.08
N HIS A 330 -17.99 10.75 -9.34
CA HIS A 330 -17.83 12.08 -9.90
C HIS A 330 -16.45 12.31 -10.51
N TRP A 331 -15.40 11.89 -9.80
CA TRP A 331 -14.03 12.02 -10.28
C TRP A 331 -13.78 11.17 -11.54
N LEU A 332 -14.31 9.93 -11.57
CA LEU A 332 -14.23 9.06 -12.75
C LEU A 332 -14.97 9.66 -13.94
N ASP A 333 -16.11 10.30 -13.74
CA ASP A 333 -16.84 11.01 -14.80
C ASP A 333 -16.05 12.19 -15.38
N LEU A 334 -15.35 12.93 -14.53
CA LEU A 334 -14.45 14.00 -14.99
C LEU A 334 -13.25 13.43 -15.78
N LEU A 335 -12.68 12.32 -15.31
CA LEU A 335 -11.59 11.62 -16.00
C LEU A 335 -12.05 11.12 -17.37
N ARG A 336 -13.22 10.50 -17.43
CA ARG A 336 -13.86 9.97 -18.64
C ARG A 336 -14.03 11.03 -19.71
N ARG A 337 -14.48 12.23 -19.30
CA ARG A 337 -14.69 13.40 -20.17
C ARG A 337 -13.44 14.23 -20.42
N ASN A 338 -12.26 13.81 -19.97
CA ASN A 338 -10.99 14.58 -19.99
C ASN A 338 -11.14 15.99 -19.37
N ARG A 339 -11.99 16.14 -18.36
CA ARG A 339 -12.29 17.42 -17.70
C ARG A 339 -11.58 17.63 -16.36
N LEU A 340 -10.68 16.73 -15.97
CA LEU A 340 -9.84 16.95 -14.80
C LEU A 340 -8.90 18.11 -15.10
N LYS A 341 -9.11 19.22 -14.39
CA LYS A 341 -8.36 20.47 -14.61
C LYS A 341 -6.88 20.26 -14.27
N LYS A 342 -6.01 20.65 -15.20
CA LYS A 342 -4.61 20.93 -14.94
C LYS A 342 -4.55 22.38 -14.46
N PHE A 343 -4.02 22.63 -13.26
CA PHE A 343 -3.87 23.98 -12.69
C PHE A 343 -2.51 24.55 -13.04
#